data_81b5242a9c2ff1ecbe9cba2b6c30e409
#
_entry.id   81b5242a9c2ff1ecbe9cba2b6c30e409
#
_cell.length_a   1.000
_cell.length_b   1.000
_cell.length_c   1.000
_cell.angle_alpha   90.00
_cell.angle_beta   90.00
_cell.angle_gamma   90.00
#
_symmetry.space_group_name_H-M   'P 1'
#
loop_
_entity.id
_entity.type
_entity.pdbx_description
1 polymer ?
#
loop_
_entity_poly.entity_id
_entity_poly.type
_entity_poly.pdbx_seq_one_letter_code
_entity_poly.pdbx_strand_id
1 'polypeptide(L)'
;MLFRSLPRLATGELLAAYALSEPGAGSDAASLRTTAVRKGDHYVLNGSKQWCTNGDHADVIAVFATVDPKKRAKGVSAFLVEKDTPGFSVGKKEKKMGIRASPTVALHFTDCAVPVAQRLGAEGEGFKIAMQTLDVTRPATGAMAVGIGQAALDAAVGYAKERQQFGQPIAAFQGIQFMLAEIGRASCRERVLPTV
;
A
#
# COMPACT_ATOMS: atom_id res chain seq x y z
N MET A 1 -6.46 14.70 17.08
CA MET A 1 -6.15 14.70 15.63
C MET A 1 -7.01 13.75 14.82
N LEU A 2 -7.14 12.46 15.18
CA LEU A 2 -7.95 11.49 14.43
C LEU A 2 -9.35 12.00 14.09
N PHE A 3 -10.05 12.62 15.03
CA PHE A 3 -11.40 13.20 14.79
C PHE A 3 -11.42 14.38 13.80
N ARG A 4 -10.29 15.03 13.52
CA ARG A 4 -10.20 16.10 12.50
C ARG A 4 -9.96 15.54 11.11
N SER A 5 -9.17 14.47 10.99
CA SER A 5 -8.75 13.93 9.69
C SER A 5 -9.64 12.80 9.18
N LEU A 6 -10.14 11.91 10.06
CA LEU A 6 -10.95 10.76 9.64
C LEU A 6 -12.22 11.13 8.86
N PRO A 7 -13.06 12.11 9.28
CA PRO A 7 -14.22 12.49 8.48
C PRO A 7 -13.85 13.00 7.09
N ARG A 8 -12.79 13.80 6.99
CA ARG A 8 -12.31 14.35 5.73
C ARG A 8 -11.66 13.30 4.82
N LEU A 9 -11.01 12.31 5.40
CA LEU A 9 -10.49 11.13 4.66
C LEU A 9 -11.65 10.27 4.16
N ALA A 10 -12.69 10.08 4.97
CA ALA A 10 -13.87 9.30 4.59
C ALA A 10 -14.69 9.95 3.46
N THR A 11 -14.71 11.28 3.38
CA THR A 11 -15.35 12.02 2.28
C THR A 11 -14.47 12.19 1.04
N GLY A 12 -13.18 11.81 1.12
CA GLY A 12 -12.21 12.01 0.04
C GLY A 12 -11.70 13.46 -0.09
N GLU A 13 -12.02 14.34 0.87
CA GLU A 13 -11.46 15.70 0.92
C GLU A 13 -9.96 15.67 1.19
N LEU A 14 -9.49 14.72 1.99
CA LEU A 14 -8.07 14.45 2.22
C LEU A 14 -7.71 13.06 1.68
N LEU A 15 -6.49 12.92 1.21
CA LEU A 15 -5.89 11.66 0.83
C LEU A 15 -4.84 11.23 1.86
N ALA A 16 -4.76 9.92 2.12
CA ALA A 16 -3.75 9.37 3.00
C ALA A 16 -2.77 8.44 2.24
N ALA A 17 -1.54 8.36 2.74
CA ALA A 17 -0.56 7.37 2.33
C ALA A 17 -0.01 6.61 3.54
N TYR A 18 0.59 5.43 3.24
CA TYR A 18 1.18 4.54 4.23
C TYR A 18 2.66 4.35 3.91
N ALA A 19 3.53 4.70 4.84
CA ALA A 19 4.97 4.76 4.65
C ALA A 19 5.72 3.87 5.67
N LEU A 20 5.75 2.54 5.42
CA LEU A 20 6.44 1.54 6.24
C LEU A 20 7.81 1.18 5.65
N SER A 21 7.83 0.77 4.37
CA SER A 21 9.01 0.20 3.71
C SER A 21 10.15 1.21 3.54
N GLU A 22 11.38 0.71 3.61
CA GLU A 22 12.61 1.46 3.36
C GLU A 22 13.50 0.72 2.35
N PRO A 23 14.52 1.36 1.75
CA PRO A 23 15.43 0.67 0.84
C PRO A 23 16.06 -0.61 1.44
N GLY A 24 16.31 -0.63 2.74
CA GLY A 24 16.91 -1.75 3.47
C GLY A 24 15.92 -2.57 4.33
N ALA A 25 14.63 -2.24 4.33
CA ALA A 25 13.62 -2.89 5.19
C ALA A 25 12.28 -2.99 4.47
N GLY A 26 12.05 -4.12 3.80
CA GLY A 26 10.78 -4.48 3.16
C GLY A 26 10.06 -5.56 3.96
N SER A 27 10.31 -6.84 3.65
CA SER A 27 9.70 -7.98 4.37
C SER A 27 10.10 -8.02 5.84
N ASP A 28 11.35 -7.67 6.17
CA ASP A 28 11.78 -7.44 7.57
C ASP A 28 11.50 -6.00 7.99
N ALA A 29 10.23 -5.64 8.11
CA ALA A 29 9.80 -4.29 8.48
C ALA A 29 10.24 -3.88 9.91
N ALA A 30 10.59 -4.85 10.77
CA ALA A 30 11.12 -4.57 12.11
C ALA A 30 12.56 -4.03 12.09
N SER A 31 13.26 -4.11 10.96
CA SER A 31 14.63 -3.60 10.77
C SER A 31 14.69 -2.19 10.18
N LEU A 32 13.56 -1.48 10.13
CA LEU A 32 13.51 -0.10 9.64
C LEU A 32 14.50 0.81 10.41
N ARG A 33 15.05 1.81 9.71
CA ARG A 33 16.12 2.69 10.20
C ARG A 33 15.72 4.16 10.29
N THR A 34 14.58 4.55 9.74
CA THR A 34 14.03 5.90 9.95
C THR A 34 13.85 6.10 11.45
N THR A 35 14.52 7.11 12.00
CA THR A 35 14.51 7.40 13.45
C THR A 35 13.46 8.44 13.80
N ALA A 36 12.95 8.37 15.03
CA ALA A 36 12.12 9.38 15.65
C ALA A 36 12.65 9.70 17.04
N VAL A 37 13.33 10.84 17.18
CA VAL A 37 13.94 11.27 18.45
C VAL A 37 13.00 12.26 19.14
N ARG A 38 12.54 11.95 20.35
CA ARG A 38 11.68 12.87 21.12
C ARG A 38 12.45 14.08 21.62
N LYS A 39 11.93 15.27 21.34
CA LYS A 39 12.43 16.55 21.83
C LYS A 39 11.26 17.36 22.43
N GLY A 40 11.06 17.20 23.74
CA GLY A 40 9.97 17.89 24.43
C GLY A 40 8.58 17.46 23.93
N ASP A 41 7.88 18.36 23.27
CA ASP A 41 6.52 18.22 22.75
C ASP A 41 6.42 17.68 21.32
N HIS A 42 7.54 17.36 20.69
CA HIS A 42 7.60 16.82 19.33
C HIS A 42 8.61 15.69 19.17
N TYR A 43 8.51 14.95 18.09
CA TYR A 43 9.51 14.00 17.58
C TYR A 43 10.20 14.58 16.35
N VAL A 44 11.50 14.40 16.24
CA VAL A 44 12.29 14.75 15.06
C VAL A 44 12.54 13.47 14.27
N LEU A 45 11.95 13.39 13.08
CA LEU A 45 12.09 12.26 12.17
C LEU A 45 13.24 12.49 11.21
N ASN A 46 14.10 11.45 11.06
CA ASN A 46 15.20 11.44 10.09
C ASN A 46 15.25 10.07 9.40
N GLY A 47 15.30 10.07 8.07
CA GLY A 47 15.39 8.87 7.25
C GLY A 47 14.66 8.96 5.92
N SER A 48 14.38 7.81 5.31
CA SER A 48 13.66 7.74 4.03
C SER A 48 12.75 6.52 3.97
N LYS A 49 11.65 6.67 3.24
CA LYS A 49 10.71 5.59 2.90
C LYS A 49 10.70 5.36 1.41
N GLN A 50 10.37 4.13 1.02
CA GLN A 50 10.30 3.72 -0.39
C GLN A 50 9.01 2.99 -0.68
N TRP A 51 8.61 2.97 -1.94
CA TRP A 51 7.40 2.31 -2.43
C TRP A 51 6.10 2.87 -1.83
N CYS A 52 6.07 4.17 -1.46
CA CYS A 52 4.89 4.79 -0.89
C CYS A 52 3.87 5.11 -1.97
N THR A 53 2.79 4.35 -2.01
CA THR A 53 1.66 4.58 -2.91
C THR A 53 0.98 5.90 -2.55
N ASN A 54 0.70 6.72 -3.57
CA ASN A 54 0.10 8.05 -3.45
C ASN A 54 0.86 9.04 -2.56
N GLY A 55 2.12 8.80 -2.22
CA GLY A 55 2.88 9.66 -1.33
C GLY A 55 3.13 11.07 -1.86
N ASP A 56 2.99 11.30 -3.19
CA ASP A 56 3.06 12.61 -3.85
C ASP A 56 1.72 13.37 -3.85
N HIS A 57 0.61 12.69 -3.61
CA HIS A 57 -0.74 13.27 -3.58
C HIS A 57 -1.36 13.32 -2.18
N ALA A 58 -0.83 12.52 -1.25
CA ALA A 58 -1.37 12.41 0.09
C ALA A 58 -1.22 13.72 0.88
N ASP A 59 -2.28 14.11 1.56
CA ASP A 59 -2.30 15.24 2.50
C ASP A 59 -1.76 14.83 3.87
N VAL A 60 -1.93 13.54 4.23
CA VAL A 60 -1.49 12.96 5.50
C VAL A 60 -0.82 11.61 5.24
N ILE A 61 0.34 11.40 5.80
CA ILE A 61 1.12 10.17 5.65
C ILE A 61 1.26 9.48 7.02
N ALA A 62 0.86 8.22 7.11
CA ALA A 62 1.18 7.37 8.27
C ALA A 62 2.62 6.85 8.13
N VAL A 63 3.53 7.38 8.90
CA VAL A 63 4.97 7.09 8.88
C VAL A 63 5.36 6.24 10.06
N PHE A 64 6.08 5.14 9.82
CA PHE A 64 6.63 4.28 10.87
C PHE A 64 8.11 4.56 11.03
N ALA A 65 8.52 4.91 12.26
CA ALA A 65 9.89 5.24 12.59
C ALA A 65 10.28 4.62 13.94
N THR A 66 11.57 4.34 14.13
CA THR A 66 12.06 3.76 15.39
C THR A 66 12.48 4.84 16.39
N VAL A 67 11.99 4.72 17.60
CA VAL A 67 12.45 5.53 18.76
C VAL A 67 13.63 4.87 19.48
N ASP A 68 13.81 3.56 19.28
CA ASP A 68 14.93 2.79 19.81
C ASP A 68 15.25 1.60 18.88
N PRO A 69 16.28 1.73 18.01
CA PRO A 69 16.64 0.67 17.06
C PRO A 69 17.01 -0.67 17.72
N LYS A 70 17.49 -0.65 18.95
CA LYS A 70 17.88 -1.87 19.67
C LYS A 70 16.67 -2.73 20.04
N LYS A 71 15.50 -2.11 20.17
CA LYS A 71 14.23 -2.81 20.49
C LYS A 71 13.53 -3.42 19.29
N ARG A 72 14.06 -3.23 18.04
CA ARG A 72 13.47 -3.74 16.80
C ARG A 72 11.96 -3.40 16.74
N ALA A 73 11.09 -4.38 16.56
CA ALA A 73 9.65 -4.20 16.49
C ALA A 73 9.06 -3.38 17.66
N LYS A 74 9.55 -3.58 18.86
CA LYS A 74 9.10 -2.84 20.06
C LYS A 74 9.63 -1.40 20.14
N GLY A 75 10.57 -1.04 19.29
CA GLY A 75 11.07 0.34 19.15
C GLY A 75 10.32 1.14 18.10
N VAL A 76 9.47 0.53 17.29
CA VAL A 76 8.76 1.21 16.21
C VAL A 76 7.53 1.93 16.74
N SER A 77 7.39 3.20 16.36
CA SER A 77 6.20 4.03 16.62
C SER A 77 5.61 4.53 15.29
N ALA A 78 4.33 4.88 15.30
CA ALA A 78 3.63 5.39 14.13
C ALA A 78 3.28 6.88 14.32
N PHE A 79 3.45 7.66 13.25
CA PHE A 79 3.25 9.11 13.25
C PHE A 79 2.41 9.54 12.06
N LEU A 80 1.55 10.54 12.23
CA LEU A 80 0.88 11.22 11.13
C LEU A 80 1.73 12.45 10.73
N VAL A 81 2.18 12.47 9.49
CA VAL A 81 2.95 13.58 8.92
C VAL A 81 2.10 14.24 7.85
N GLU A 82 1.85 15.53 7.98
CA GLU A 82 1.16 16.33 6.97
C GLU A 82 2.14 16.71 5.86
N LYS A 83 1.65 16.84 4.62
CA LYS A 83 2.49 17.07 3.43
C LYS A 83 3.36 18.34 3.52
N ASP A 84 2.85 19.36 4.23
CA ASP A 84 3.54 20.66 4.35
C ASP A 84 4.44 20.73 5.61
N THR A 85 4.68 19.61 6.29
CA THR A 85 5.54 19.57 7.48
C THR A 85 6.99 19.90 7.08
N PRO A 86 7.62 20.90 7.71
CA PRO A 86 9.03 21.24 7.44
C PRO A 86 9.94 20.02 7.62
N GLY A 87 10.86 19.81 6.69
CA GLY A 87 11.76 18.65 6.68
C GLY A 87 11.19 17.40 6.02
N PHE A 88 9.90 17.40 5.59
CA PHE A 88 9.33 16.37 4.72
C PHE A 88 9.52 16.75 3.25
N SER A 89 9.88 15.75 2.41
CA SER A 89 9.94 15.93 0.96
C SER A 89 9.62 14.64 0.21
N VAL A 90 9.05 14.82 -0.98
CA VAL A 90 8.75 13.72 -1.91
C VAL A 90 9.94 13.52 -2.83
N GLY A 91 10.39 12.28 -2.93
CA GLY A 91 11.51 11.90 -3.77
C GLY A 91 11.09 11.38 -5.14
N LYS A 92 11.88 10.45 -5.67
CA LYS A 92 11.68 9.90 -7.02
C LYS A 92 10.35 9.17 -7.14
N LYS A 93 9.64 9.46 -8.25
CA LYS A 93 8.48 8.68 -8.71
C LYS A 93 8.93 7.47 -9.52
N GLU A 94 8.41 6.30 -9.17
CA GLU A 94 8.80 5.05 -9.81
C GLU A 94 8.10 4.86 -11.18
N LYS A 95 8.87 4.38 -12.17
CA LYS A 95 8.33 3.97 -13.48
C LYS A 95 7.87 2.52 -13.38
N LYS A 96 6.56 2.31 -13.22
CA LYS A 96 6.00 0.98 -13.02
C LYS A 96 5.55 0.33 -14.33
N MET A 97 5.57 -1.01 -14.37
CA MET A 97 5.08 -1.80 -15.49
C MET A 97 3.55 -1.68 -15.65
N GLY A 98 2.80 -1.65 -14.53
CA GLY A 98 1.34 -1.53 -14.49
C GLY A 98 0.86 -0.63 -13.36
N ILE A 99 -0.46 -0.43 -13.26
CA ILE A 99 -1.14 0.43 -12.28
C ILE A 99 -0.48 1.83 -12.25
N ARG A 100 -0.22 2.40 -13.41
CA ARG A 100 0.56 3.65 -13.57
C ARG A 100 -0.20 4.87 -13.09
N ALA A 101 -1.52 4.82 -13.07
CA ALA A 101 -2.37 5.89 -12.55
C ALA A 101 -2.26 6.06 -11.03
N SER A 102 -1.84 5.02 -10.29
CA SER A 102 -1.52 5.10 -8.87
C SER A 102 -0.02 5.35 -8.71
N PRO A 103 0.44 6.56 -8.37
CA PRO A 103 1.86 6.86 -8.23
C PRO A 103 2.49 6.13 -7.05
N THR A 104 3.77 5.83 -7.18
CA THR A 104 4.59 5.22 -6.13
C THR A 104 5.88 6.02 -6.03
N VAL A 105 6.20 6.52 -4.85
CA VAL A 105 7.30 7.47 -4.64
C VAL A 105 8.18 7.06 -3.44
N ALA A 106 9.39 7.60 -3.41
CA ALA A 106 10.19 7.69 -2.18
C ALA A 106 9.78 8.91 -1.37
N LEU A 107 9.92 8.84 -0.05
CA LEU A 107 9.71 9.96 0.87
C LEU A 107 10.97 10.17 1.71
N HIS A 108 11.30 11.42 1.99
CA HIS A 108 12.48 11.79 2.77
C HIS A 108 12.10 12.67 3.95
N PHE A 109 12.76 12.42 5.07
CA PHE A 109 12.59 13.15 6.32
C PHE A 109 13.95 13.64 6.77
N THR A 110 14.11 14.97 6.90
CA THR A 110 15.34 15.61 7.36
C THR A 110 14.94 16.59 8.45
N ASP A 111 15.26 16.26 9.69
CA ASP A 111 14.87 17.05 10.87
C ASP A 111 13.37 17.41 10.87
N CYS A 112 12.54 16.46 10.40
CA CYS A 112 11.11 16.65 10.26
C CYS A 112 10.45 16.61 11.64
N ALA A 113 9.98 17.75 12.12
CA ALA A 113 9.39 17.92 13.45
C ALA A 113 7.90 17.56 13.44
N VAL A 114 7.53 16.52 14.18
CA VAL A 114 6.16 16.02 14.28
C VAL A 114 5.67 16.13 15.72
N PRO A 115 4.58 16.85 16.02
CA PRO A 115 4.05 16.98 17.38
C PRO A 115 3.72 15.62 18.01
N VAL A 116 3.93 15.49 19.32
CA VAL A 116 3.58 14.25 20.06
C VAL A 116 2.11 13.87 19.86
N ALA A 117 1.21 14.86 19.71
CA ALA A 117 -0.22 14.64 19.45
C ALA A 117 -0.50 13.96 18.09
N GLN A 118 0.47 13.92 17.17
CA GLN A 118 0.38 13.24 15.88
C GLN A 118 0.92 11.81 15.91
N ARG A 119 1.35 11.31 17.07
CA ARG A 119 1.67 9.89 17.24
C ARG A 119 0.40 9.06 17.31
N LEU A 120 0.37 7.94 16.62
CA LEU A 120 -0.70 6.95 16.67
C LEU A 120 -0.38 5.89 17.73
N GLY A 121 -1.28 5.68 18.68
CA GLY A 121 -1.09 4.74 19.78
C GLY A 121 -0.01 5.16 20.78
N ALA A 122 0.43 4.23 21.62
CA ALA A 122 1.55 4.45 22.52
C ALA A 122 2.91 4.34 21.81
N GLU A 123 3.95 4.87 22.42
CA GLU A 123 5.32 4.71 21.94
C GLU A 123 5.70 3.21 21.93
N GLY A 124 6.27 2.73 20.82
CA GLY A 124 6.62 1.32 20.63
C GLY A 124 5.48 0.44 20.08
N GLU A 125 4.27 0.95 19.92
CA GLU A 125 3.14 0.19 19.34
C GLU A 125 3.04 0.27 17.80
N GLY A 126 3.89 1.05 17.16
CA GLY A 126 3.81 1.27 15.71
C GLY A 126 3.89 -0.01 14.88
N PHE A 127 4.73 -0.97 15.26
CA PHE A 127 4.81 -2.24 14.54
C PHE A 127 3.51 -3.04 14.62
N LYS A 128 2.85 -3.07 15.78
CA LYS A 128 1.55 -3.71 15.96
C LYS A 128 0.49 -3.04 15.09
N ILE A 129 0.45 -1.70 15.07
CA ILE A 129 -0.45 -0.92 14.23
C ILE A 129 -0.21 -1.24 12.75
N ALA A 130 1.07 -1.31 12.32
CA ALA A 130 1.42 -1.67 10.95
C ALA A 130 0.90 -3.06 10.56
N MET A 131 1.08 -4.07 11.40
CA MET A 131 0.62 -5.44 11.13
C MET A 131 -0.91 -5.51 11.09
N GLN A 132 -1.61 -4.90 12.02
CA GLN A 132 -3.08 -4.84 12.04
C GLN A 132 -3.63 -4.17 10.75
N THR A 133 -2.99 -3.12 10.26
CA THR A 133 -3.36 -2.48 8.98
C THR A 133 -3.17 -3.45 7.82
N LEU A 134 -2.04 -4.17 7.76
CA LEU A 134 -1.76 -5.13 6.70
C LEU A 134 -2.73 -6.33 6.73
N ASP A 135 -3.15 -6.78 7.90
CA ASP A 135 -4.12 -7.88 8.02
C ASP A 135 -5.47 -7.53 7.38
N VAL A 136 -5.87 -6.26 7.45
CA VAL A 136 -7.10 -5.78 6.79
C VAL A 136 -6.89 -5.52 5.29
N THR A 137 -5.72 -5.05 4.87
CA THR A 137 -5.49 -4.60 3.49
C THR A 137 -5.07 -5.72 2.54
N ARG A 138 -4.44 -6.80 3.03
CA ARG A 138 -4.01 -7.93 2.19
C ARG A 138 -5.17 -8.63 1.47
N PRO A 139 -6.30 -8.97 2.13
CA PRO A 139 -7.46 -9.56 1.44
C PRO A 139 -8.02 -8.64 0.35
N ALA A 140 -8.03 -7.32 0.57
CA ALA A 140 -8.49 -6.36 -0.44
C ALA A 140 -7.62 -6.39 -1.70
N THR A 141 -6.29 -6.55 -1.56
CA THR A 141 -5.37 -6.69 -2.70
C THR A 141 -5.62 -7.99 -3.47
N GLY A 142 -5.89 -9.10 -2.76
CA GLY A 142 -6.28 -10.36 -3.38
C GLY A 142 -7.60 -10.25 -4.15
N ALA A 143 -8.61 -9.62 -3.57
CA ALA A 143 -9.90 -9.37 -4.22
C ALA A 143 -9.76 -8.51 -5.48
N MET A 144 -8.88 -7.49 -5.47
CA MET A 144 -8.55 -6.69 -6.65
C MET A 144 -7.96 -7.54 -7.78
N ALA A 145 -7.02 -8.42 -7.49
CA ALA A 145 -6.42 -9.33 -8.47
C ALA A 145 -7.45 -10.28 -9.09
N VAL A 146 -8.34 -10.85 -8.27
CA VAL A 146 -9.45 -11.71 -8.73
C VAL A 146 -10.40 -10.93 -9.64
N GLY A 147 -10.77 -9.70 -9.27
CA GLY A 147 -11.64 -8.84 -10.08
C GLY A 147 -11.05 -8.51 -11.46
N ILE A 148 -9.76 -8.21 -11.52
CA ILE A 148 -9.05 -7.97 -12.78
C ILE A 148 -9.02 -9.25 -13.64
N GLY A 149 -8.72 -10.40 -13.03
CA GLY A 149 -8.74 -11.70 -13.70
C GLY A 149 -10.11 -12.05 -14.27
N GLN A 150 -11.18 -11.81 -13.52
CA GLN A 150 -12.56 -12.06 -13.97
C GLN A 150 -12.93 -11.16 -15.16
N ALA A 151 -12.63 -9.86 -15.09
CA ALA A 151 -12.91 -8.94 -16.20
C ALA A 151 -12.15 -9.32 -17.48
N ALA A 152 -10.90 -9.78 -17.34
CA ALA A 152 -10.12 -10.27 -18.48
C ALA A 152 -10.73 -11.55 -19.09
N LEU A 153 -11.21 -12.49 -18.25
CA LEU A 153 -11.88 -13.69 -18.70
C LEU A 153 -13.18 -13.38 -19.44
N ASP A 154 -14.02 -12.50 -18.90
CA ASP A 154 -15.30 -12.12 -19.50
C ASP A 154 -15.09 -11.47 -20.88
N ALA A 155 -14.10 -10.58 -21.00
CA ALA A 155 -13.72 -9.94 -22.26
C ALA A 155 -13.18 -10.97 -23.27
N ALA A 156 -12.35 -11.93 -22.83
CA ALA A 156 -11.79 -12.96 -23.71
C ALA A 156 -12.88 -13.93 -24.21
N VAL A 157 -13.82 -14.33 -23.34
CA VAL A 157 -14.96 -15.19 -23.72
C VAL A 157 -15.86 -14.46 -24.72
N GLY A 158 -16.18 -13.19 -24.49
CA GLY A 158 -16.96 -12.38 -25.44
C GLY A 158 -16.29 -12.33 -26.81
N TYR A 159 -15.02 -11.94 -26.84
CA TYR A 159 -14.25 -11.86 -28.09
C TYR A 159 -14.17 -13.22 -28.81
N ALA A 160 -13.94 -14.32 -28.08
CA ALA A 160 -13.84 -15.65 -28.66
C ALA A 160 -15.15 -16.14 -29.33
N LYS A 161 -16.30 -15.66 -28.87
CA LYS A 161 -17.61 -15.95 -29.47
C LYS A 161 -17.86 -15.12 -30.74
N GLU A 162 -17.29 -13.93 -30.84
CA GLU A 162 -17.50 -13.01 -31.97
C GLU A 162 -16.47 -13.23 -33.09
N ARG A 163 -15.21 -13.46 -32.74
CA ARG A 163 -14.13 -13.60 -33.72
C ARG A 163 -14.27 -14.90 -34.51
N GLN A 164 -14.28 -14.77 -35.82
CA GLN A 164 -14.41 -15.88 -36.77
C GLN A 164 -13.06 -16.22 -37.41
N GLN A 165 -12.70 -17.51 -37.44
CA GLN A 165 -11.60 -18.06 -38.23
C GLN A 165 -11.97 -19.47 -38.70
N PHE A 166 -11.52 -19.85 -39.91
CA PHE A 166 -11.84 -21.15 -40.51
C PHE A 166 -13.36 -21.43 -40.58
N GLY A 167 -14.17 -20.39 -40.83
CA GLY A 167 -15.61 -20.48 -40.98
C GLY A 167 -16.42 -20.65 -39.69
N GLN A 168 -15.81 -20.48 -38.52
CA GLN A 168 -16.48 -20.63 -37.24
C GLN A 168 -15.89 -19.71 -36.15
N PRO A 169 -16.65 -19.43 -35.06
CA PRO A 169 -16.12 -18.69 -33.94
C PRO A 169 -14.88 -19.40 -33.34
N ILE A 170 -13.88 -18.62 -32.92
CA ILE A 170 -12.67 -19.22 -32.32
C ILE A 170 -12.94 -19.93 -31.00
N ALA A 171 -14.06 -19.64 -30.34
CA ALA A 171 -14.55 -20.38 -29.17
C ALA A 171 -14.84 -21.88 -29.46
N ALA A 172 -15.00 -22.28 -30.73
CA ALA A 172 -15.21 -23.68 -31.13
C ALA A 172 -13.92 -24.51 -31.09
N PHE A 173 -12.74 -23.89 -31.04
CA PHE A 173 -11.46 -24.58 -30.99
C PHE A 173 -11.08 -24.99 -29.59
N GLN A 174 -10.79 -26.29 -29.36
CA GLN A 174 -10.44 -26.83 -28.04
C GLN A 174 -9.27 -26.10 -27.37
N GLY A 175 -8.26 -25.66 -28.13
CA GLY A 175 -7.12 -24.91 -27.59
C GLY A 175 -7.55 -23.61 -26.90
N ILE A 176 -8.52 -22.89 -27.45
CA ILE A 176 -9.10 -21.68 -26.86
C ILE A 176 -9.96 -22.03 -25.64
N GLN A 177 -10.78 -23.08 -25.76
CA GLN A 177 -11.63 -23.55 -24.63
C GLN A 177 -10.80 -23.92 -23.41
N PHE A 178 -9.69 -24.63 -23.59
CA PHE A 178 -8.82 -25.04 -22.47
C PHE A 178 -8.15 -23.84 -21.81
N MET A 179 -7.66 -22.87 -22.57
CA MET A 179 -7.08 -21.64 -22.01
C MET A 179 -8.11 -20.85 -21.19
N LEU A 180 -9.33 -20.69 -21.69
CA LEU A 180 -10.40 -20.00 -20.95
C LEU A 180 -10.81 -20.75 -19.69
N ALA A 181 -10.89 -22.07 -19.75
CA ALA A 181 -11.22 -22.91 -18.60
C ALA A 181 -10.14 -22.86 -17.50
N GLU A 182 -8.85 -22.80 -17.86
CA GLU A 182 -7.75 -22.67 -16.90
C GLU A 182 -7.82 -21.34 -16.14
N ILE A 183 -8.06 -20.21 -16.83
CA ILE A 183 -8.22 -18.91 -16.19
C ILE A 183 -9.41 -18.90 -15.23
N GLY A 184 -10.55 -19.45 -15.66
CA GLY A 184 -11.75 -19.58 -14.82
C GLY A 184 -11.50 -20.43 -13.58
N ARG A 185 -10.77 -21.54 -13.71
CA ARG A 185 -10.39 -22.41 -12.59
C ARG A 185 -9.46 -21.72 -11.60
N ALA A 186 -8.45 -20.98 -12.07
CA ALA A 186 -7.56 -20.22 -11.22
C ALA A 186 -8.32 -19.16 -10.41
N SER A 187 -9.19 -18.38 -11.07
CA SER A 187 -10.05 -17.37 -10.42
C SER A 187 -10.98 -17.98 -9.36
N CYS A 188 -11.55 -19.17 -9.59
CA CYS A 188 -12.36 -19.87 -8.61
C CYS A 188 -11.55 -20.32 -7.39
N ARG A 189 -10.31 -20.79 -7.58
CA ARG A 189 -9.43 -21.20 -6.46
C ARG A 189 -9.11 -20.02 -5.54
N GLU A 190 -8.79 -18.85 -6.09
CA GLU A 190 -8.51 -17.63 -5.30
C GLU A 190 -9.73 -17.15 -4.50
N ARG A 191 -10.96 -17.40 -5.00
CA ARG A 191 -12.20 -17.08 -4.25
C ARG A 191 -12.47 -18.02 -3.09
N VAL A 192 -11.94 -19.24 -3.12
CA VAL A 192 -12.19 -20.30 -2.12
C VAL A 192 -11.16 -20.28 -0.99
N LEU A 193 -10.04 -19.56 -1.15
CA LEU A 193 -9.10 -19.40 -0.04
C LEU A 193 -9.78 -18.56 1.05
N PRO A 194 -10.17 -19.20 2.19
CA PRO A 194 -10.79 -18.46 3.26
C PRO A 194 -9.80 -17.46 3.80
N THR A 195 -10.28 -16.28 4.11
CA THR A 195 -9.60 -15.33 4.98
C THR A 195 -9.28 -16.04 6.30
N VAL A 196 -8.03 -16.43 6.50
CA VAL A 196 -7.49 -16.87 7.78
C VAL A 196 -7.03 -15.63 8.55
#